data_70d3d8361d9bef264d13d4f1b3097a14
#
_entry.id   70d3d8361d9bef264d13d4f1b3097a14
#
_cell.length_a   1.000
_cell.length_b   1.000
_cell.length_c   1.000
_cell.angle_alpha   90.00
_cell.angle_beta   90.00
_cell.angle_gamma   90.00
#
_symmetry.space_group_name_H-M   'P 1'
#
loop_
_entity.id
_entity.type
_entity.pdbx_description
1 polymer ?
#
loop_
_entity_poly.entity_id
_entity_poly.type
_entity_poly.pdbx_seq_one_letter_code
_entity_poly.pdbx_strand_id
1 'polypeptide(L)'
;MDATHVLCGFSKGLLADLDDLLPPASVLVVEDEYVAAQRDVHRRSAQHPCVAGVVHAPVQDERNPAGIVRAVSRPEHVRAVVPSTEYGVVAAAALAGAWGLPGAGPAAAAVLRDKAALRAHADSAGLPQPRWRLAGSAAEVEDFRAALGGRCVLKPVDRQASLGVLLLDAEDDTDTAWKATTTAEEPRMRAPGTSSGRFLVEERLTGPEVSVECLVHRGDLLFTNVTGKQLRPGPYPVEIGHVVPAGLPAPVTGELTRLMRRLVESTGFSSGVLHAEWILVDGTRPHLVECAGRLPGDSIDTLIDLAHGGRIVADLLAVLQEGPPPVRGPARAGAAIRFLTARPGMVRAVSGLTASRESNGVREVELTARQGTVVGELNSSWDRLGHVLATGATGAEAARNAAAAAALVEVRTS
;
A
#
# COMPACT_ATOMS: atom_id res chain seq x y z
N MET A 1 11.05 27.89 -7.66
CA MET A 1 10.29 27.50 -6.45
C MET A 1 11.29 26.95 -5.46
N ASP A 2 11.29 27.45 -4.23
CA ASP A 2 12.26 27.06 -3.19
C ASP A 2 11.85 25.80 -2.43
N ALA A 3 11.17 24.89 -3.10
CA ALA A 3 10.76 23.64 -2.48
C ALA A 3 11.97 22.79 -2.11
N THR A 4 11.95 22.24 -0.91
CA THR A 4 13.01 21.36 -0.38
C THR A 4 12.66 19.88 -0.52
N HIS A 5 11.41 19.57 -0.79
CA HIS A 5 10.90 18.21 -0.96
C HIS A 5 10.06 18.09 -2.23
N VAL A 6 10.18 16.98 -2.93
CA VAL A 6 9.36 16.66 -4.10
C VAL A 6 8.55 15.41 -3.81
N LEU A 7 7.23 15.50 -3.94
CA LEU A 7 6.32 14.36 -3.84
C LEU A 7 5.94 13.87 -5.23
N CYS A 8 6.18 12.61 -5.52
CA CYS A 8 5.71 11.94 -6.73
C CYS A 8 4.35 11.26 -6.46
N GLY A 9 3.29 11.82 -7.01
CA GLY A 9 1.90 11.48 -6.75
C GLY A 9 1.27 12.34 -5.63
N PHE A 10 -0.06 12.40 -5.59
CA PHE A 10 -0.81 13.14 -4.58
C PHE A 10 -1.37 12.20 -3.50
N SER A 11 -0.95 12.38 -2.26
CA SER A 11 -1.50 11.72 -1.06
C SER A 11 -1.91 12.76 -0.01
N LYS A 12 -3.22 12.84 0.28
CA LYS A 12 -3.76 13.76 1.29
C LYS A 12 -3.23 13.42 2.69
N GLY A 13 -3.14 12.12 3.03
CA GLY A 13 -2.66 11.69 4.34
C GLY A 13 -1.21 12.09 4.55
N LEU A 14 -0.34 11.78 3.60
CA LEU A 14 1.07 12.17 3.68
C LEU A 14 1.27 13.69 3.75
N LEU A 15 0.50 14.47 2.98
CA LEU A 15 0.57 15.93 3.06
C LEU A 15 0.16 16.46 4.44
N ALA A 16 -0.84 15.85 5.09
CA ALA A 16 -1.22 16.21 6.45
C ALA A 16 -0.09 15.94 7.45
N ASP A 17 0.63 14.83 7.31
CA ASP A 17 1.83 14.55 8.11
C ASP A 17 2.96 15.57 7.86
N LEU A 18 3.15 15.95 6.60
CA LEU A 18 4.18 16.90 6.21
C LEU A 18 3.88 18.34 6.67
N ASP A 19 2.61 18.72 6.81
CA ASP A 19 2.22 20.02 7.39
C ASP A 19 2.73 20.20 8.82
N ASP A 20 2.82 19.09 9.59
CA ASP A 20 3.37 19.11 10.93
C ASP A 20 4.90 19.02 11.00
N LEU A 21 5.53 18.53 9.94
CA LEU A 21 6.96 18.19 9.92
C LEU A 21 7.82 19.20 9.17
N LEU A 22 7.23 19.95 8.24
CA LEU A 22 7.95 20.82 7.32
C LEU A 22 7.46 22.26 7.39
N PRO A 23 8.35 23.23 7.13
CA PRO A 23 7.93 24.62 6.98
C PRO A 23 6.91 24.81 5.86
N PRO A 24 6.11 25.89 5.89
CA PRO A 24 5.24 26.25 4.77
C PRO A 24 6.01 26.37 3.45
N ALA A 25 5.34 26.04 2.34
CA ALA A 25 5.85 26.11 0.97
C ALA A 25 7.15 25.31 0.73
N SER A 26 7.33 24.18 1.45
CA SER A 26 8.50 23.30 1.32
C SER A 26 8.33 22.16 0.31
N VAL A 27 7.09 21.84 -0.07
CA VAL A 27 6.76 20.65 -0.85
C VAL A 27 6.28 21.01 -2.25
N LEU A 28 6.92 20.44 -3.27
CA LEU A 28 6.44 20.45 -4.64
C LEU A 28 5.73 19.12 -4.92
N VAL A 29 4.44 19.15 -5.21
CA VAL A 29 3.70 17.97 -5.65
C VAL A 29 3.86 17.81 -7.15
N VAL A 30 4.30 16.65 -7.61
CA VAL A 30 4.41 16.31 -9.02
C VAL A 30 3.38 15.22 -9.30
N GLU A 31 2.45 15.48 -10.22
CA GLU A 31 1.36 14.56 -10.54
C GLU A 31 1.08 14.53 -12.04
N ASP A 32 0.56 13.41 -12.51
CA ASP A 32 0.07 13.31 -13.88
C ASP A 32 -1.12 14.26 -14.09
N GLU A 33 -1.15 14.96 -15.23
CA GLU A 33 -2.17 15.99 -15.52
C GLU A 33 -3.60 15.41 -15.46
N TYR A 34 -3.81 14.22 -16.03
CA TYR A 34 -5.11 13.56 -15.98
C TYR A 34 -5.52 13.25 -14.53
N VAL A 35 -4.63 12.66 -13.75
CA VAL A 35 -4.91 12.31 -12.35
C VAL A 35 -5.11 13.58 -11.51
N ALA A 36 -4.34 14.63 -11.76
CA ALA A 36 -4.48 15.92 -11.09
C ALA A 36 -5.87 16.53 -11.31
N ALA A 37 -6.38 16.46 -12.54
CA ALA A 37 -7.71 16.92 -12.87
C ALA A 37 -8.81 16.06 -12.21
N GLN A 38 -8.70 14.70 -12.30
CA GLN A 38 -9.70 13.77 -11.75
C GLN A 38 -9.81 13.84 -10.23
N ARG A 39 -8.73 14.20 -9.54
CA ARG A 39 -8.64 14.25 -8.08
C ARG A 39 -8.66 15.66 -7.51
N ASP A 40 -8.80 16.68 -8.37
CA ASP A 40 -8.78 18.10 -7.97
C ASP A 40 -7.53 18.45 -7.14
N VAL A 41 -6.37 17.97 -7.61
CA VAL A 41 -5.11 18.02 -6.84
C VAL A 41 -4.71 19.44 -6.49
N HIS A 42 -4.87 20.40 -7.41
CA HIS A 42 -4.53 21.80 -7.15
C HIS A 42 -5.30 22.38 -5.95
N ARG A 43 -6.65 22.26 -5.96
CA ARG A 43 -7.48 22.75 -4.87
C ARG A 43 -7.21 22.04 -3.55
N ARG A 44 -6.99 20.72 -3.60
CA ARG A 44 -6.74 19.91 -2.40
C ARG A 44 -5.34 20.18 -1.84
N SER A 45 -4.33 20.33 -2.68
CA SER A 45 -2.97 20.68 -2.28
C SER A 45 -2.89 22.07 -1.65
N ALA A 46 -3.67 23.03 -2.15
CA ALA A 46 -3.74 24.38 -1.58
C ALA A 46 -4.29 24.43 -0.14
N GLN A 47 -4.86 23.32 0.37
CA GLN A 47 -5.31 23.21 1.76
C GLN A 47 -4.17 22.84 2.72
N HIS A 48 -2.99 22.52 2.19
CA HIS A 48 -1.82 22.08 2.95
C HIS A 48 -0.75 23.18 2.96
N PRO A 49 -0.48 23.82 4.11
CA PRO A 49 0.52 24.87 4.23
C PRO A 49 1.91 24.50 3.72
N CYS A 50 2.33 23.25 3.87
CA CYS A 50 3.63 22.77 3.41
C CYS A 50 3.78 22.81 1.88
N VAL A 51 2.69 22.88 1.09
CA VAL A 51 2.76 22.81 -0.37
C VAL A 51 3.16 24.15 -0.98
N ALA A 52 4.26 24.15 -1.74
CA ALA A 52 4.73 25.29 -2.56
C ALA A 52 4.00 25.39 -3.89
N GLY A 53 3.55 24.26 -4.44
CA GLY A 53 2.87 24.21 -5.73
C GLY A 53 2.68 22.80 -6.26
N VAL A 54 2.01 22.69 -7.40
CA VAL A 54 1.76 21.45 -8.13
C VAL A 54 2.34 21.59 -9.53
N VAL A 55 3.09 20.59 -9.99
CA VAL A 55 3.66 20.49 -11.34
C VAL A 55 3.09 19.26 -12.02
N HIS A 56 2.66 19.43 -13.27
CA HIS A 56 2.21 18.32 -14.10
C HIS A 56 3.40 17.70 -14.83
N ALA A 57 3.55 16.37 -14.67
CA ALA A 57 4.59 15.60 -15.34
C ALA A 57 4.16 14.13 -15.46
N PRO A 58 4.74 13.33 -16.35
CA PRO A 58 4.35 11.94 -16.59
C PRO A 58 4.81 11.01 -15.44
N VAL A 59 4.23 11.17 -14.25
CA VAL A 59 4.57 10.40 -13.04
C VAL A 59 4.34 8.90 -13.24
N GLN A 60 3.31 8.55 -14.01
CA GLN A 60 2.88 7.18 -14.20
C GLN A 60 3.41 6.52 -15.49
N ASP A 61 4.25 7.21 -16.26
CA ASP A 61 4.93 6.60 -17.42
C ASP A 61 6.16 5.79 -16.98
N GLU A 62 5.89 4.65 -16.32
CA GLU A 62 6.92 3.77 -15.75
C GLU A 62 7.84 3.14 -16.81
N ARG A 63 7.40 3.12 -18.09
CA ARG A 63 8.19 2.61 -19.23
C ARG A 63 9.22 3.62 -19.75
N ASN A 64 9.05 4.91 -19.40
CA ASN A 64 9.95 5.98 -19.82
C ASN A 64 10.34 6.88 -18.63
N PRO A 65 11.06 6.34 -17.63
CA PRO A 65 11.45 7.12 -16.44
C PRO A 65 12.33 8.32 -16.76
N ALA A 66 13.00 8.36 -17.92
CA ALA A 66 13.70 9.54 -18.38
C ALA A 66 12.76 10.71 -18.76
N GLY A 67 11.49 10.43 -19.03
CA GLY A 67 10.46 11.43 -19.34
C GLY A 67 10.21 12.35 -18.15
N ILE A 68 10.03 11.81 -16.96
CA ILE A 68 9.81 12.60 -15.74
C ILE A 68 11.03 13.46 -15.41
N VAL A 69 12.26 12.92 -15.58
CA VAL A 69 13.51 13.66 -15.33
C VAL A 69 13.65 14.89 -16.25
N ARG A 70 13.19 14.77 -17.50
CA ARG A 70 13.17 15.92 -18.44
C ARG A 70 12.08 16.93 -18.13
N ALA A 71 10.93 16.47 -17.62
CA ALA A 71 9.75 17.31 -17.38
C ALA A 71 9.83 18.11 -16.09
N VAL A 72 10.55 17.62 -15.07
CA VAL A 72 10.62 18.26 -13.76
C VAL A 72 11.98 18.90 -13.55
N SER A 73 12.00 20.26 -13.49
CA SER A 73 13.23 20.98 -13.14
C SER A 73 13.58 20.73 -11.67
N ARG A 74 14.86 20.43 -11.42
CA ARG A 74 15.36 20.26 -10.06
C ARG A 74 15.21 21.56 -9.25
N PRO A 75 14.47 21.58 -8.12
CA PRO A 75 14.48 22.74 -7.21
C PRO A 75 15.89 22.97 -6.64
N GLU A 76 16.29 24.22 -6.48
CA GLU A 76 17.66 24.58 -6.05
C GLU A 76 18.05 23.96 -4.70
N HIS A 77 17.10 23.93 -3.77
CA HIS A 77 17.34 23.48 -2.40
C HIS A 77 16.73 22.10 -2.10
N VAL A 78 16.42 21.31 -3.14
CA VAL A 78 15.82 19.98 -2.95
C VAL A 78 16.72 19.05 -2.14
N ARG A 79 16.13 18.41 -1.13
CA ARG A 79 16.80 17.49 -0.20
C ARG A 79 16.26 16.06 -0.29
N ALA A 80 15.00 15.89 -0.68
CA ALA A 80 14.38 14.58 -0.77
C ALA A 80 13.35 14.51 -1.90
N VAL A 81 13.24 13.33 -2.50
CA VAL A 81 12.14 12.95 -3.41
C VAL A 81 11.41 11.78 -2.76
N VAL A 82 10.11 11.93 -2.54
CA VAL A 82 9.28 10.99 -1.79
C VAL A 82 8.24 10.36 -2.73
N PRO A 83 8.19 9.02 -2.87
CA PRO A 83 7.07 8.34 -3.53
C PRO A 83 5.86 8.38 -2.59
N SER A 84 4.82 9.11 -2.97
CA SER A 84 3.62 9.27 -2.14
C SER A 84 2.46 8.35 -2.52
N THR A 85 2.56 7.71 -3.69
CA THR A 85 1.59 6.72 -4.19
C THR A 85 2.32 5.55 -4.84
N GLU A 86 1.62 4.45 -5.04
CA GLU A 86 2.14 3.29 -5.76
C GLU A 86 2.67 3.66 -7.16
N TYR A 87 1.92 4.49 -7.89
CA TYR A 87 2.26 4.94 -9.23
C TYR A 87 3.37 6.00 -9.29
N GLY A 88 3.80 6.54 -8.14
CA GLY A 88 4.89 7.50 -8.03
C GLY A 88 6.27 6.87 -7.76
N VAL A 89 6.34 5.56 -7.49
CA VAL A 89 7.57 4.89 -7.03
C VAL A 89 8.71 4.98 -8.05
N VAL A 90 8.43 4.65 -9.31
CA VAL A 90 9.44 4.70 -10.38
C VAL A 90 9.87 6.13 -10.67
N ALA A 91 8.93 7.07 -10.73
CA ALA A 91 9.21 8.48 -10.95
C ALA A 91 10.08 9.07 -9.83
N ALA A 92 9.76 8.76 -8.57
CA ALA A 92 10.55 9.23 -7.43
C ALA A 92 11.99 8.69 -7.47
N ALA A 93 12.16 7.41 -7.77
CA ALA A 93 13.48 6.80 -7.89
C ALA A 93 14.29 7.39 -9.07
N ALA A 94 13.63 7.68 -10.18
CA ALA A 94 14.28 8.31 -11.35
C ALA A 94 14.74 9.74 -11.06
N LEU A 95 13.90 10.56 -10.43
CA LEU A 95 14.24 11.93 -10.03
C LEU A 95 15.36 11.93 -8.98
N ALA A 96 15.24 11.12 -7.93
CA ALA A 96 16.26 11.01 -6.88
C ALA A 96 17.61 10.60 -7.48
N GLY A 97 17.64 9.56 -8.33
CA GLY A 97 18.85 9.10 -8.99
C GLY A 97 19.48 10.16 -9.90
N ALA A 98 18.66 10.86 -10.71
CA ALA A 98 19.16 11.92 -11.60
C ALA A 98 19.71 13.14 -10.84
N TRP A 99 19.22 13.40 -9.64
CA TRP A 99 19.64 14.53 -8.82
C TRP A 99 20.70 14.19 -7.78
N GLY A 100 21.13 12.91 -7.71
CA GLY A 100 22.12 12.43 -6.74
C GLY A 100 21.60 12.45 -5.30
N LEU A 101 20.29 12.22 -5.11
CA LEU A 101 19.64 12.16 -3.81
C LEU A 101 19.42 10.70 -3.38
N PRO A 102 19.36 10.43 -2.06
CA PRO A 102 18.96 9.12 -1.55
C PRO A 102 17.55 8.72 -2.02
N GLY A 103 17.34 7.44 -2.21
CA GLY A 103 16.05 6.86 -2.61
C GLY A 103 16.15 5.36 -2.80
N ALA A 104 15.10 4.77 -3.34
CA ALA A 104 15.01 3.33 -3.59
C ALA A 104 16.09 2.78 -4.52
N GLY A 105 16.58 3.62 -5.45
CA GLY A 105 17.36 3.22 -6.62
C GLY A 105 16.44 2.82 -7.79
N PRO A 106 16.72 3.28 -9.03
CA PRO A 106 15.84 3.04 -10.18
C PRO A 106 15.60 1.57 -10.51
N ALA A 107 16.61 0.71 -10.37
CA ALA A 107 16.49 -0.72 -10.64
C ALA A 107 15.58 -1.41 -9.61
N ALA A 108 15.78 -1.13 -8.31
CA ALA A 108 14.94 -1.67 -7.24
C ALA A 108 13.48 -1.20 -7.38
N ALA A 109 13.27 0.09 -7.66
CA ALA A 109 11.93 0.65 -7.88
C ALA A 109 11.19 -0.05 -9.02
N ALA A 110 11.85 -0.32 -10.15
CA ALA A 110 11.28 -1.01 -11.29
C ALA A 110 10.88 -2.46 -10.96
N VAL A 111 11.73 -3.19 -10.23
CA VAL A 111 11.44 -4.57 -9.77
C VAL A 111 10.24 -4.59 -8.83
N LEU A 112 10.22 -3.71 -7.84
CA LEU A 112 9.17 -3.69 -6.80
C LEU A 112 7.82 -3.25 -7.37
N ARG A 113 7.81 -2.44 -8.44
CA ARG A 113 6.59 -1.90 -9.01
C ARG A 113 5.84 -2.86 -9.94
N ASP A 114 6.52 -3.84 -10.51
CA ASP A 114 5.94 -4.84 -11.42
C ASP A 114 5.94 -6.22 -10.75
N LYS A 115 4.75 -6.76 -10.46
CA LYS A 115 4.62 -8.05 -9.76
C LYS A 115 5.29 -9.20 -10.51
N ALA A 116 5.34 -9.17 -11.85
CA ALA A 116 6.03 -10.21 -12.63
C ALA A 116 7.56 -10.06 -12.55
N ALA A 117 8.06 -8.82 -12.56
CA ALA A 117 9.46 -8.55 -12.34
C ALA A 117 9.90 -8.97 -10.93
N LEU A 118 9.06 -8.67 -9.91
CA LEU A 118 9.30 -9.12 -8.53
C LEU A 118 9.33 -10.65 -8.43
N ARG A 119 8.43 -11.36 -9.11
CA ARG A 119 8.42 -12.83 -9.16
C ARG A 119 9.70 -13.40 -9.75
N ALA A 120 10.10 -12.91 -10.93
CA ALA A 120 11.33 -13.34 -11.59
C ALA A 120 12.58 -13.03 -10.73
N HIS A 121 12.59 -11.86 -10.06
CA HIS A 121 13.64 -11.49 -9.14
C HIS A 121 13.69 -12.41 -7.91
N ALA A 122 12.55 -12.69 -7.30
CA ALA A 122 12.43 -13.56 -6.13
C ALA A 122 12.88 -15.00 -6.44
N ASP A 123 12.57 -15.54 -7.65
CA ASP A 123 13.09 -16.83 -8.12
C ASP A 123 14.63 -16.82 -8.12
N SER A 124 15.23 -15.80 -8.74
CA SER A 124 16.69 -15.66 -8.84
C SER A 124 17.35 -15.52 -7.46
N ALA A 125 16.70 -14.79 -6.56
CA ALA A 125 17.16 -14.57 -5.20
C ALA A 125 16.83 -15.75 -4.26
N GLY A 126 16.09 -16.78 -4.71
CA GLY A 126 15.63 -17.91 -3.89
C GLY A 126 14.77 -17.47 -2.70
N LEU A 127 13.92 -16.47 -2.89
CA LEU A 127 12.91 -16.07 -1.91
C LEU A 127 11.69 -16.99 -2.03
N PRO A 128 11.11 -17.47 -0.92
CA PRO A 128 9.88 -18.25 -0.97
C PRO A 128 8.74 -17.42 -1.55
N GLN A 129 8.05 -17.97 -2.55
CA GLN A 129 6.93 -17.32 -3.23
C GLN A 129 6.01 -18.38 -3.88
N PRO A 130 4.78 -18.04 -4.33
CA PRO A 130 3.94 -18.96 -5.07
C PRO A 130 4.56 -19.33 -6.42
N ARG A 131 4.23 -20.50 -6.96
CA ARG A 131 4.44 -20.79 -8.38
C ARG A 131 3.64 -19.80 -9.21
N TRP A 132 4.18 -19.37 -10.34
CA TRP A 132 3.58 -18.30 -11.12
C TRP A 132 3.90 -18.39 -12.61
N ARG A 133 3.10 -17.73 -13.45
CA ARG A 133 3.44 -17.35 -14.81
C ARG A 133 2.64 -16.14 -15.28
N LEU A 134 3.09 -15.51 -16.37
CA LEU A 134 2.27 -14.57 -17.13
C LEU A 134 1.18 -15.34 -17.89
N ALA A 135 0.00 -14.76 -17.97
CA ALA A 135 -1.10 -15.27 -18.78
C ALA A 135 -1.59 -14.20 -19.76
N GLY A 136 -1.80 -14.57 -21.01
CA GLY A 136 -2.32 -13.73 -22.06
C GLY A 136 -3.77 -14.07 -22.46
N SER A 137 -4.34 -15.13 -21.89
CA SER A 137 -5.72 -15.56 -22.16
C SER A 137 -6.33 -16.36 -21.01
N ALA A 138 -7.66 -16.47 -21.00
CA ALA A 138 -8.38 -17.33 -20.07
C ALA A 138 -7.94 -18.80 -20.18
N ALA A 139 -7.69 -19.29 -21.39
CA ALA A 139 -7.22 -20.66 -21.60
C ALA A 139 -5.89 -20.95 -20.91
N GLU A 140 -4.94 -20.01 -20.96
CA GLU A 140 -3.65 -20.14 -20.25
C GLU A 140 -3.82 -20.11 -18.73
N VAL A 141 -4.79 -19.35 -18.19
CA VAL A 141 -5.15 -19.37 -16.77
C VAL A 141 -5.72 -20.73 -16.40
N GLU A 142 -6.61 -21.28 -17.22
CA GLU A 142 -7.22 -22.60 -17.00
C GLU A 142 -6.17 -23.71 -16.99
N ASP A 143 -5.26 -23.72 -17.96
CA ASP A 143 -4.17 -24.71 -18.03
C ASP A 143 -3.29 -24.67 -16.77
N PHE A 144 -2.99 -23.46 -16.29
CA PHE A 144 -2.19 -23.30 -15.05
C PHE A 144 -2.99 -23.77 -13.83
N ARG A 145 -4.26 -23.39 -13.72
CA ARG A 145 -5.15 -23.78 -12.63
C ARG A 145 -5.31 -25.30 -12.55
N ALA A 146 -5.54 -25.95 -13.68
CA ALA A 146 -5.66 -27.41 -13.76
C ALA A 146 -4.37 -28.11 -13.29
N ALA A 147 -3.20 -27.61 -13.69
CA ALA A 147 -1.91 -28.15 -13.26
C ALA A 147 -1.65 -28.00 -11.75
N LEU A 148 -2.38 -27.10 -11.06
CA LEU A 148 -2.28 -26.85 -9.62
C LEU A 148 -3.39 -27.52 -8.80
N GLY A 149 -4.23 -28.36 -9.38
CA GLY A 149 -5.33 -29.01 -8.67
C GLY A 149 -6.57 -28.13 -8.52
N GLY A 150 -6.77 -27.16 -9.43
CA GLY A 150 -8.01 -26.42 -9.58
C GLY A 150 -8.09 -25.07 -8.86
N ARG A 151 -7.02 -24.61 -8.22
CA ARG A 151 -7.04 -23.34 -7.47
C ARG A 151 -5.89 -22.44 -7.87
N CYS A 152 -6.20 -21.15 -8.16
CA CYS A 152 -5.17 -20.15 -8.48
C CYS A 152 -5.60 -18.73 -8.06
N VAL A 153 -4.67 -17.79 -8.22
CA VAL A 153 -4.91 -16.35 -8.11
C VAL A 153 -4.65 -15.75 -9.48
N LEU A 154 -5.60 -15.00 -10.01
CA LEU A 154 -5.45 -14.20 -11.22
C LEU A 154 -5.37 -12.72 -10.83
N LYS A 155 -4.35 -11.99 -11.31
CA LYS A 155 -4.16 -10.59 -10.98
C LYS A 155 -3.42 -9.78 -12.05
N PRO A 156 -3.68 -8.46 -12.15
CA PRO A 156 -2.84 -7.56 -12.95
C PRO A 156 -1.45 -7.42 -12.31
N VAL A 157 -0.40 -7.21 -13.13
CA VAL A 157 0.98 -7.03 -12.61
C VAL A 157 1.19 -5.68 -11.96
N ASP A 158 0.41 -4.66 -12.30
CA ASP A 158 0.67 -3.25 -12.05
C ASP A 158 -0.48 -2.47 -11.38
N ARG A 159 -1.38 -3.16 -10.67
CA ARG A 159 -2.48 -2.57 -9.89
C ARG A 159 -2.20 -2.63 -8.38
N GLN A 160 -2.97 -1.84 -7.62
CA GLN A 160 -2.96 -1.75 -6.16
C GLN A 160 -4.36 -2.02 -5.58
N ALA A 161 -4.49 -2.02 -4.25
CA ALA A 161 -5.76 -2.11 -3.51
C ALA A 161 -6.61 -3.33 -3.89
N SER A 162 -6.00 -4.46 -4.17
CA SER A 162 -6.63 -5.72 -4.61
C SER A 162 -7.49 -5.59 -5.88
N LEU A 163 -7.37 -4.48 -6.63
CA LEU A 163 -8.16 -4.23 -7.83
C LEU A 163 -7.83 -5.24 -8.93
N GLY A 164 -8.85 -5.98 -9.36
CA GLY A 164 -8.74 -7.03 -10.39
C GLY A 164 -8.03 -8.30 -9.90
N VAL A 165 -7.82 -8.46 -8.59
CA VAL A 165 -7.31 -9.71 -8.01
C VAL A 165 -8.47 -10.65 -7.74
N LEU A 166 -8.41 -11.85 -8.28
CA LEU A 166 -9.41 -12.89 -8.12
C LEU A 166 -8.81 -14.19 -7.58
N LEU A 167 -9.43 -14.74 -6.56
CA LEU A 167 -9.14 -16.06 -6.02
C LEU A 167 -10.07 -17.06 -6.70
N LEU A 168 -9.53 -17.96 -7.53
CA LEU A 168 -10.31 -18.93 -8.31
C LEU A 168 -10.29 -20.30 -7.65
N ASP A 169 -11.46 -20.90 -7.51
CA ASP A 169 -11.67 -22.31 -7.17
C ASP A 169 -11.94 -23.14 -8.46
N ALA A 170 -12.03 -24.46 -8.33
CA ALA A 170 -12.10 -25.36 -9.49
C ALA A 170 -13.37 -25.17 -10.35
N GLU A 171 -14.48 -24.75 -9.73
CA GLU A 171 -15.77 -24.55 -10.37
C GLU A 171 -15.97 -23.15 -10.97
N ASP A 172 -15.03 -22.22 -10.73
CA ASP A 172 -15.17 -20.85 -11.23
C ASP A 172 -14.98 -20.77 -12.75
N ASP A 173 -15.79 -19.95 -13.39
CA ASP A 173 -15.70 -19.67 -14.82
C ASP A 173 -14.50 -18.77 -15.13
N THR A 174 -13.50 -19.34 -15.79
CA THR A 174 -12.23 -18.68 -16.08
C THR A 174 -12.39 -17.54 -17.10
N ASP A 175 -13.35 -17.64 -18.06
CA ASP A 175 -13.59 -16.55 -19.02
C ASP A 175 -14.18 -15.32 -18.33
N THR A 176 -15.13 -15.52 -17.42
CA THR A 176 -15.70 -14.45 -16.61
C THR A 176 -14.63 -13.80 -15.71
N ALA A 177 -13.81 -14.62 -15.06
CA ALA A 177 -12.72 -14.15 -14.22
C ALA A 177 -11.67 -13.36 -15.02
N TRP A 178 -11.26 -13.88 -16.18
CA TRP A 178 -10.34 -13.20 -17.09
C TRP A 178 -10.88 -11.83 -17.50
N LYS A 179 -12.15 -11.77 -17.93
CA LYS A 179 -12.80 -10.52 -18.29
C LYS A 179 -12.82 -9.54 -17.12
N ALA A 180 -13.21 -9.97 -15.92
CA ALA A 180 -13.27 -9.12 -14.74
C ALA A 180 -11.90 -8.54 -14.39
N THR A 181 -10.84 -9.36 -14.41
CA THR A 181 -9.47 -8.92 -14.12
C THR A 181 -8.93 -7.96 -15.18
N THR A 182 -9.13 -8.26 -16.47
CA THR A 182 -8.57 -7.47 -17.58
C THR A 182 -9.27 -6.14 -17.80
N THR A 183 -10.55 -6.04 -17.40
CA THR A 183 -11.34 -4.80 -17.51
C THR A 183 -11.39 -3.98 -16.19
N ALA A 184 -10.72 -4.45 -15.15
CA ALA A 184 -10.64 -3.69 -13.90
C ALA A 184 -9.91 -2.36 -14.12
N GLU A 185 -10.55 -1.25 -13.79
CA GLU A 185 -10.04 0.10 -14.01
C GLU A 185 -10.01 0.93 -12.73
N GLU A 186 -9.10 1.88 -12.69
CA GLU A 186 -8.89 2.82 -11.58
C GLU A 186 -8.91 4.27 -12.10
N PRO A 187 -10.06 4.74 -12.63
CA PRO A 187 -10.14 5.91 -13.48
C PRO A 187 -9.75 7.23 -12.81
N ARG A 188 -9.74 7.28 -11.48
CA ARG A 188 -9.35 8.50 -10.72
C ARG A 188 -7.89 8.47 -10.26
N MET A 189 -7.26 7.30 -10.26
CA MET A 189 -5.93 7.09 -9.69
C MET A 189 -4.90 6.81 -10.76
N ARG A 190 -5.32 6.41 -11.95
CA ARG A 190 -4.41 6.00 -13.01
C ARG A 190 -4.66 6.78 -14.30
N ALA A 191 -3.57 7.26 -14.90
CA ALA A 191 -3.59 7.93 -16.18
C ALA A 191 -3.85 6.93 -17.32
N PRO A 192 -4.65 7.33 -18.35
CA PRO A 192 -4.92 6.47 -19.50
C PRO A 192 -3.63 6.03 -20.21
N GLY A 193 -3.59 4.79 -20.69
CA GLY A 193 -2.47 4.24 -21.45
C GLY A 193 -1.22 3.90 -20.64
N THR A 194 -1.21 4.09 -19.33
CA THR A 194 -0.07 3.75 -18.47
C THR A 194 -0.07 2.31 -17.98
N SER A 195 -1.18 1.57 -18.13
CA SER A 195 -1.25 0.14 -17.81
C SER A 195 -0.33 -0.68 -18.71
N SER A 196 0.33 -1.68 -18.13
CA SER A 196 1.14 -2.65 -18.88
C SER A 196 0.30 -3.63 -19.71
N GLY A 197 -0.97 -3.82 -19.36
CA GLY A 197 -1.85 -4.84 -19.97
C GLY A 197 -1.37 -6.26 -19.72
N ARG A 198 -0.56 -6.52 -18.69
CA ARG A 198 0.00 -7.82 -18.35
C ARG A 198 -0.68 -8.39 -17.12
N PHE A 199 -0.85 -9.71 -17.11
CA PHE A 199 -1.56 -10.42 -16.04
C PHE A 199 -0.72 -11.60 -15.55
N LEU A 200 -0.85 -11.89 -14.25
CA LEU A 200 -0.24 -13.03 -13.59
C LEU A 200 -1.30 -14.05 -13.21
N VAL A 201 -0.99 -15.34 -13.38
CA VAL A 201 -1.65 -16.42 -12.67
C VAL A 201 -0.66 -17.05 -11.70
N GLU A 202 -1.10 -17.26 -10.46
CA GLU A 202 -0.27 -17.74 -9.35
C GLU A 202 -0.94 -18.90 -8.61
N GLU A 203 -0.12 -19.72 -7.99
CA GLU A 203 -0.58 -20.70 -7.00
C GLU A 203 -1.31 -19.98 -5.86
N ARG A 204 -2.49 -20.45 -5.51
CA ARG A 204 -3.23 -19.92 -4.37
C ARG A 204 -2.67 -20.50 -3.08
N LEU A 205 -1.84 -19.73 -2.41
CA LEU A 205 -1.35 -20.05 -1.09
C LEU A 205 -2.46 -19.89 -0.05
N THR A 206 -2.37 -20.65 1.03
CA THR A 206 -3.30 -20.58 2.17
C THR A 206 -2.54 -20.38 3.46
N GLY A 207 -3.03 -19.48 4.32
CA GLY A 207 -2.42 -19.16 5.60
C GLY A 207 -2.77 -17.75 6.05
N PRO A 208 -2.38 -17.37 7.29
CA PRO A 208 -2.47 -15.99 7.74
C PRO A 208 -1.67 -15.07 6.82
N GLU A 209 -2.24 -13.90 6.50
CA GLU A 209 -1.57 -12.86 5.75
C GLU A 209 -1.04 -11.80 6.69
N VAL A 210 0.19 -11.36 6.44
CA VAL A 210 0.86 -10.30 7.18
C VAL A 210 1.58 -9.37 6.21
N SER A 211 1.84 -8.15 6.65
CA SER A 211 2.82 -7.31 5.97
C SER A 211 4.00 -6.99 6.87
N VAL A 212 5.12 -6.69 6.23
CA VAL A 212 6.35 -6.27 6.91
C VAL A 212 6.73 -4.90 6.39
N GLU A 213 6.74 -3.93 7.28
CA GLU A 213 7.19 -2.57 6.99
C GLU A 213 8.63 -2.43 7.48
N CYS A 214 9.49 -1.98 6.57
CA CYS A 214 10.91 -1.75 6.88
C CYS A 214 11.31 -0.32 6.56
N LEU A 215 12.06 0.31 7.49
CA LEU A 215 12.84 1.50 7.19
C LEU A 215 14.25 1.06 6.79
N VAL A 216 14.68 1.47 5.60
CA VAL A 216 15.98 1.10 5.03
C VAL A 216 16.82 2.36 4.81
N HIS A 217 18.09 2.31 5.18
CA HIS A 217 19.07 3.37 4.92
C HIS A 217 20.36 2.78 4.37
N ARG A 218 20.75 3.17 3.17
CA ARG A 218 21.94 2.69 2.46
C ARG A 218 22.06 1.15 2.40
N GLY A 219 20.90 0.47 2.25
CA GLY A 219 20.81 -0.98 2.22
C GLY A 219 20.68 -1.67 3.58
N ASP A 220 20.83 -0.95 4.68
CA ASP A 220 20.66 -1.50 6.03
C ASP A 220 19.23 -1.36 6.53
N LEU A 221 18.67 -2.43 7.11
CA LEU A 221 17.37 -2.39 7.80
C LEU A 221 17.54 -1.75 9.17
N LEU A 222 17.01 -0.53 9.34
CA LEU A 222 17.04 0.20 10.61
C LEU A 222 15.88 -0.16 11.53
N PHE A 223 14.72 -0.48 10.94
CA PHE A 223 13.49 -0.82 11.65
C PHE A 223 12.70 -1.83 10.85
N THR A 224 12.02 -2.73 11.56
CA THR A 224 11.11 -3.73 10.99
C THR A 224 9.88 -3.86 11.89
N ASN A 225 8.70 -3.72 11.31
CA ASN A 225 7.42 -4.01 11.94
C ASN A 225 6.76 -5.18 11.21
N VAL A 226 5.92 -5.93 11.91
CA VAL A 226 5.03 -6.93 11.29
C VAL A 226 3.58 -6.58 11.63
N THR A 227 2.80 -6.34 10.59
CA THR A 227 1.37 -6.03 10.65
C THR A 227 0.56 -7.29 10.32
N GLY A 228 -0.38 -7.64 11.18
CA GLY A 228 -1.37 -8.69 10.90
C GLY A 228 -2.49 -8.15 10.03
N LYS A 229 -2.88 -8.90 9.00
CA LYS A 229 -3.96 -8.54 8.07
C LYS A 229 -5.20 -9.40 8.34
N GLN A 230 -6.38 -8.81 8.21
CA GLN A 230 -7.66 -9.50 8.28
C GLN A 230 -8.35 -9.36 6.93
N LEU A 231 -8.53 -10.47 6.25
CA LEU A 231 -9.20 -10.52 4.95
C LEU A 231 -10.68 -10.88 5.09
N ARG A 232 -11.50 -10.34 4.19
CA ARG A 232 -12.86 -10.82 4.00
C ARG A 232 -12.84 -12.19 3.31
N PRO A 233 -13.59 -13.19 3.79
CA PRO A 233 -13.80 -14.42 3.01
C PRO A 233 -14.52 -14.13 1.69
N GLY A 234 -14.12 -14.80 0.62
CA GLY A 234 -14.72 -14.67 -0.71
C GLY A 234 -13.71 -14.66 -1.85
N PRO A 235 -14.16 -14.40 -3.08
CA PRO A 235 -13.30 -14.42 -4.27
C PRO A 235 -12.37 -13.21 -4.37
N TYR A 236 -12.67 -12.13 -3.64
CA TYR A 236 -11.86 -10.91 -3.61
C TYR A 236 -11.13 -10.81 -2.27
N PRO A 237 -9.77 -10.79 -2.25
CA PRO A 237 -8.98 -10.72 -1.02
C PRO A 237 -8.93 -9.27 -0.50
N VAL A 238 -10.09 -8.76 -0.05
CA VAL A 238 -10.18 -7.39 0.47
C VAL A 238 -9.87 -7.37 1.96
N GLU A 239 -8.94 -6.52 2.35
CA GLU A 239 -8.59 -6.29 3.75
C GLU A 239 -9.72 -5.56 4.48
N ILE A 240 -10.12 -6.12 5.62
CA ILE A 240 -11.14 -5.57 6.51
C ILE A 240 -10.57 -5.11 7.85
N GLY A 241 -9.27 -5.22 8.05
CA GLY A 241 -8.58 -4.70 9.23
C GLY A 241 -7.10 -5.06 9.27
N HIS A 242 -6.36 -4.26 10.04
CA HIS A 242 -4.93 -4.46 10.32
C HIS A 242 -4.65 -4.34 11.80
N VAL A 243 -3.58 -4.98 12.28
CA VAL A 243 -3.15 -4.94 13.67
C VAL A 243 -1.63 -4.87 13.78
N VAL A 244 -1.15 -3.96 14.63
CA VAL A 244 0.28 -3.76 14.95
C VAL A 244 0.46 -3.86 16.46
N PRO A 245 1.42 -4.67 16.93
CA PRO A 245 2.13 -5.73 16.22
C PRO A 245 1.21 -6.93 15.92
N ALA A 246 1.59 -7.74 14.92
CA ALA A 246 0.85 -8.94 14.50
C ALA A 246 0.75 -10.04 15.58
N GLY A 247 1.58 -9.99 16.62
CA GLY A 247 1.58 -10.98 17.70
C GLY A 247 2.12 -12.36 17.28
N LEU A 248 2.98 -12.42 16.27
CA LEU A 248 3.59 -13.68 15.80
C LEU A 248 4.67 -14.21 16.75
N PRO A 249 4.93 -15.52 16.74
CA PRO A 249 6.08 -16.11 17.44
C PRO A 249 7.41 -15.52 16.96
N ALA A 250 8.37 -15.35 17.89
CA ALA A 250 9.69 -14.78 17.58
C ALA A 250 10.44 -15.50 16.42
N PRO A 251 10.40 -16.83 16.26
CA PRO A 251 11.02 -17.48 15.11
C PRO A 251 10.44 -17.03 13.76
N VAL A 252 9.11 -16.78 13.69
CA VAL A 252 8.44 -16.35 12.45
C VAL A 252 8.80 -14.90 12.12
N THR A 253 8.80 -14.01 13.12
CA THR A 253 9.23 -12.61 12.92
C THR A 253 10.71 -12.52 12.55
N GLY A 254 11.55 -13.37 13.14
CA GLY A 254 12.98 -13.47 12.80
C GLY A 254 13.18 -13.91 11.34
N GLU A 255 12.42 -14.91 10.88
CA GLU A 255 12.48 -15.37 9.48
C GLU A 255 11.99 -14.30 8.50
N LEU A 256 10.87 -13.62 8.80
CA LEU A 256 10.42 -12.48 8.00
C LEU A 256 11.49 -11.39 7.88
N THR A 257 12.13 -11.01 9.00
CA THR A 257 13.22 -10.02 9.00
C THR A 257 14.41 -10.48 8.16
N ARG A 258 14.78 -11.77 8.23
CA ARG A 258 15.84 -12.36 7.42
C ARG A 258 15.52 -12.31 5.92
N LEU A 259 14.28 -12.63 5.56
CA LEU A 259 13.80 -12.58 4.16
C LEU A 259 13.74 -11.14 3.64
N MET A 260 13.32 -10.17 4.47
CA MET A 260 13.35 -8.75 4.11
C MET A 260 14.78 -8.26 3.85
N ARG A 261 15.74 -8.65 4.69
CA ARG A 261 17.17 -8.31 4.45
C ARG A 261 17.63 -8.86 3.11
N ARG A 262 17.31 -10.13 2.81
CA ARG A 262 17.64 -10.75 1.53
C ARG A 262 16.98 -10.03 0.33
N LEU A 263 15.72 -9.59 0.48
CA LEU A 263 15.01 -8.81 -0.55
C LEU A 263 15.71 -7.46 -0.79
N VAL A 264 16.07 -6.74 0.27
CA VAL A 264 16.82 -5.48 0.19
C VAL A 264 18.17 -5.67 -0.51
N GLU A 265 18.97 -6.63 -0.05
CA GLU A 265 20.28 -6.94 -0.62
C GLU A 265 20.19 -7.33 -2.09
N SER A 266 19.26 -8.22 -2.44
CA SER A 266 19.14 -8.72 -3.81
C SER A 266 18.60 -7.70 -4.80
N THR A 267 17.66 -6.84 -4.39
CA THR A 267 17.13 -5.77 -5.24
C THR A 267 18.05 -4.56 -5.34
N GLY A 268 18.97 -4.41 -4.39
CA GLY A 268 19.77 -3.20 -4.23
C GLY A 268 18.96 -1.99 -3.76
N PHE A 269 17.83 -2.22 -3.05
CA PHE A 269 17.04 -1.13 -2.50
C PHE A 269 17.87 -0.36 -1.47
N SER A 270 18.09 0.93 -1.74
CA SER A 270 19.05 1.71 -0.95
C SER A 270 18.41 2.42 0.24
N SER A 271 17.50 3.36 0.03
CA SER A 271 16.92 4.15 1.13
C SER A 271 15.44 4.41 0.94
N GLY A 272 14.67 4.31 2.02
CA GLY A 272 13.23 4.53 2.02
C GLY A 272 12.47 3.55 2.89
N VAL A 273 11.17 3.43 2.65
CA VAL A 273 10.28 2.46 3.31
C VAL A 273 9.90 1.38 2.32
N LEU A 274 9.94 0.13 2.79
CA LEU A 274 9.36 -1.02 2.11
C LEU A 274 8.12 -1.49 2.85
N HIS A 275 7.10 -1.85 2.09
CA HIS A 275 5.90 -2.54 2.56
C HIS A 275 5.78 -3.84 1.76
N ALA A 276 6.07 -4.98 2.42
CA ALA A 276 6.07 -6.30 1.79
C ALA A 276 4.99 -7.18 2.39
N GLU A 277 4.21 -7.83 1.55
CA GLU A 277 3.12 -8.73 1.93
C GLU A 277 3.53 -10.18 1.85
N TRP A 278 3.13 -10.96 2.85
CA TRP A 278 3.51 -12.35 3.03
C TRP A 278 2.32 -13.20 3.44
N ILE A 279 2.20 -14.41 2.88
CA ILE A 279 1.31 -15.45 3.38
C ILE A 279 2.14 -16.45 4.19
N LEU A 280 1.72 -16.73 5.41
CA LEU A 280 2.37 -17.71 6.30
C LEU A 280 1.79 -19.09 6.04
N VAL A 281 2.37 -19.82 5.08
CA VAL A 281 1.97 -21.20 4.78
C VAL A 281 2.18 -22.07 6.03
N ASP A 282 1.20 -22.92 6.34
CA ASP A 282 1.12 -23.69 7.57
C ASP A 282 1.26 -22.82 8.86
N GLY A 283 0.91 -21.55 8.74
CA GLY A 283 0.94 -20.56 9.82
C GLY A 283 2.33 -20.05 10.21
N THR A 284 3.40 -20.54 9.60
CA THR A 284 4.78 -20.24 10.03
C THR A 284 5.78 -19.99 8.91
N ARG A 285 5.54 -20.45 7.68
CA ARG A 285 6.48 -20.36 6.55
C ARG A 285 6.11 -19.17 5.63
N PRO A 286 6.84 -18.03 5.68
CA PRO A 286 6.53 -16.86 4.86
C PRO A 286 6.76 -17.14 3.38
N HIS A 287 5.79 -16.72 2.55
CA HIS A 287 5.90 -16.68 1.08
C HIS A 287 5.54 -15.27 0.61
N LEU A 288 6.39 -14.67 -0.21
CA LEU A 288 6.25 -13.31 -0.70
C LEU A 288 5.04 -13.17 -1.64
N VAL A 289 4.15 -12.23 -1.35
CA VAL A 289 2.98 -11.88 -2.18
C VAL A 289 3.29 -10.68 -3.06
N GLU A 290 3.72 -9.58 -2.47
CA GLU A 290 4.17 -8.37 -3.17
C GLU A 290 5.06 -7.51 -2.27
N CYS A 291 5.73 -6.52 -2.86
CA CYS A 291 6.49 -5.54 -2.10
C CYS A 291 6.42 -4.17 -2.80
N ALA A 292 6.10 -3.14 -2.05
CA ALA A 292 6.05 -1.76 -2.52
C ALA A 292 7.18 -0.93 -1.89
N GLY A 293 7.84 -0.09 -2.70
CA GLY A 293 8.92 0.82 -2.27
C GLY A 293 8.38 2.17 -1.81
N ARG A 294 7.40 2.17 -0.90
CA ARG A 294 6.72 3.36 -0.37
C ARG A 294 6.13 3.11 1.01
N LEU A 295 5.65 4.18 1.65
CA LEU A 295 4.82 4.05 2.85
C LEU A 295 3.60 3.15 2.59
N PRO A 296 3.20 2.32 3.57
CA PRO A 296 2.01 1.50 3.47
C PRO A 296 0.75 2.36 3.33
N GLY A 297 -0.29 1.77 2.75
CA GLY A 297 -1.64 2.32 2.79
C GLY A 297 -2.36 1.98 4.09
N ASP A 298 -3.67 2.24 4.09
CA ASP A 298 -4.60 1.75 5.11
C ASP A 298 -4.28 2.23 6.54
N SER A 299 -3.60 3.39 6.67
CA SER A 299 -3.14 3.96 7.95
C SER A 299 -2.21 3.01 8.75
N ILE A 300 -1.53 2.08 8.10
CA ILE A 300 -0.57 1.19 8.77
C ILE A 300 0.60 2.00 9.35
N ASP A 301 1.02 3.08 8.69
CA ASP A 301 1.97 4.08 9.21
C ASP A 301 1.52 4.64 10.56
N THR A 302 0.27 5.07 10.66
CA THR A 302 -0.36 5.55 11.91
C THR A 302 -0.40 4.44 12.98
N LEU A 303 -0.72 3.19 12.59
CA LEU A 303 -0.70 2.06 13.53
C LEU A 303 0.71 1.81 14.06
N ILE A 304 1.75 1.90 13.22
CA ILE A 304 3.15 1.79 13.62
C ILE A 304 3.51 2.87 14.63
N ASP A 305 3.13 4.12 14.35
CA ASP A 305 3.43 5.25 15.23
C ASP A 305 2.74 5.12 16.58
N LEU A 306 1.49 4.69 16.62
CA LEU A 306 0.75 4.43 17.86
C LEU A 306 1.31 3.25 18.66
N ALA A 307 1.81 2.21 18.00
CA ALA A 307 2.34 1.02 18.67
C ALA A 307 3.78 1.20 19.16
N HIS A 308 4.65 1.80 18.35
CA HIS A 308 6.09 1.92 18.62
C HIS A 308 6.48 3.30 19.19
N GLY A 309 5.65 4.32 18.99
CA GLY A 309 5.97 5.72 19.24
C GLY A 309 6.81 6.33 18.09
N GLY A 310 6.89 7.64 18.07
CA GLY A 310 7.56 8.39 16.99
C GLY A 310 6.65 8.62 15.77
N ARG A 311 7.26 8.99 14.63
CA ARG A 311 6.57 9.26 13.36
C ARG A 311 7.37 8.64 12.22
N ILE A 312 6.83 7.61 11.57
CA ILE A 312 7.52 6.89 10.48
C ILE A 312 7.78 7.80 9.26
N VAL A 313 6.93 8.80 9.05
CA VAL A 313 7.13 9.81 8.00
C VAL A 313 8.36 10.68 8.30
N ALA A 314 8.57 11.07 9.56
CA ALA A 314 9.77 11.81 9.97
C ALA A 314 11.04 10.96 9.80
N ASP A 315 10.96 9.68 10.13
CA ASP A 315 12.07 8.73 9.94
C ASP A 315 12.39 8.53 8.46
N LEU A 316 11.37 8.43 7.59
CA LEU A 316 11.55 8.39 6.14
C LEU A 316 12.26 9.65 5.64
N LEU A 317 11.82 10.83 6.06
CA LEU A 317 12.49 12.08 5.67
C LEU A 317 13.95 12.11 6.15
N ALA A 318 14.23 11.65 7.37
CA ALA A 318 15.60 11.59 7.90
C ALA A 318 16.51 10.72 7.02
N VAL A 319 16.09 9.52 6.62
CA VAL A 319 16.92 8.65 5.76
C VAL A 319 17.05 9.17 4.33
N LEU A 320 16.03 9.87 3.80
CA LEU A 320 16.10 10.47 2.46
C LEU A 320 16.89 11.78 2.41
N GLN A 321 17.18 12.39 3.57
CA GLN A 321 18.00 13.62 3.70
C GLN A 321 19.39 13.33 4.24
N GLU A 322 19.79 12.06 4.36
CA GLU A 322 21.06 11.65 4.99
C GLU A 322 21.24 12.16 6.42
N GLY A 323 20.13 12.36 7.12
CA GLY A 323 20.12 12.72 8.54
C GLY A 323 20.57 11.55 9.43
N PRO A 324 20.70 11.80 10.75
CA PRO A 324 21.01 10.72 11.69
C PRO A 324 19.91 9.65 11.62
N PRO A 325 20.30 8.36 11.54
CA PRO A 325 19.31 7.28 11.44
C PRO A 325 18.43 7.25 12.70
N PRO A 326 17.11 7.18 12.52
CA PRO A 326 16.21 7.08 13.66
C PRO A 326 16.36 5.72 14.34
N VAL A 327 16.23 5.70 15.66
CA VAL A 327 16.24 4.45 16.45
C VAL A 327 14.84 4.22 17.00
N ARG A 328 14.17 3.19 16.50
CA ARG A 328 12.88 2.73 17.02
C ARG A 328 13.04 1.49 17.88
N GLY A 329 12.41 1.51 19.05
CA GLY A 329 12.34 0.35 19.94
C GLY A 329 11.20 -0.62 19.55
N PRO A 330 11.06 -1.72 20.31
CA PRO A 330 9.93 -2.64 20.16
C PRO A 330 8.60 -1.91 20.43
N ALA A 331 7.49 -2.50 19.98
CA ALA A 331 6.15 -1.98 20.23
C ALA A 331 5.89 -1.90 21.75
N ARG A 332 5.33 -0.78 22.20
CA ARG A 332 4.99 -0.48 23.60
C ARG A 332 3.49 -0.61 23.86
N ALA A 333 2.70 -0.65 22.80
CA ALA A 333 1.25 -0.77 22.81
C ALA A 333 0.79 -1.57 21.58
N GLY A 334 -0.50 -1.87 21.50
CA GLY A 334 -1.15 -2.34 20.30
C GLY A 334 -1.94 -1.23 19.61
N ALA A 335 -2.00 -1.27 18.29
CA ALA A 335 -2.87 -0.43 17.47
C ALA A 335 -3.56 -1.28 16.41
N ALA A 336 -4.80 -0.99 16.08
CA ALA A 336 -5.55 -1.72 15.07
C ALA A 336 -6.54 -0.81 14.35
N ILE A 337 -6.80 -1.14 13.09
CA ILE A 337 -7.84 -0.53 12.28
C ILE A 337 -8.85 -1.60 11.86
N ARG A 338 -10.13 -1.25 11.88
CA ARG A 338 -11.22 -2.05 11.36
C ARG A 338 -11.99 -1.24 10.34
N PHE A 339 -12.08 -1.74 9.11
CA PHE A 339 -12.78 -1.07 8.03
C PHE A 339 -14.27 -1.30 8.11
N LEU A 340 -15.04 -0.25 7.79
CA LEU A 340 -16.50 -0.24 7.78
C LEU A 340 -16.97 -0.62 6.38
N THR A 341 -17.93 -1.54 6.33
CA THR A 341 -18.57 -2.02 5.11
C THR A 341 -20.06 -2.08 5.29
N ALA A 342 -20.84 -2.10 4.20
CA ALA A 342 -22.26 -2.33 4.24
C ALA A 342 -22.69 -3.26 3.09
N ARG A 343 -23.94 -3.69 3.10
CA ARG A 343 -24.53 -4.41 1.98
C ARG A 343 -24.73 -3.46 0.81
N PRO A 344 -24.63 -3.95 -0.45
CA PRO A 344 -24.96 -3.15 -1.61
C PRO A 344 -26.34 -2.53 -1.53
N GLY A 345 -26.50 -1.31 -2.05
CA GLY A 345 -27.75 -0.57 -2.06
C GLY A 345 -27.55 0.92 -1.78
N MET A 346 -28.63 1.67 -1.69
CA MET A 346 -28.57 3.10 -1.37
C MET A 346 -28.64 3.29 0.14
N VAL A 347 -27.68 4.00 0.74
CA VAL A 347 -27.65 4.34 2.17
C VAL A 347 -28.89 5.13 2.56
N ARG A 348 -29.68 4.57 3.47
CA ARG A 348 -30.91 5.18 4.02
C ARG A 348 -30.66 5.85 5.36
N ALA A 349 -29.83 5.27 6.19
CA ALA A 349 -29.50 5.82 7.50
C ALA A 349 -28.11 5.35 7.96
N VAL A 350 -27.49 6.17 8.79
CA VAL A 350 -26.27 5.84 9.55
C VAL A 350 -26.54 6.10 11.02
N SER A 351 -26.14 5.18 11.89
CA SER A 351 -26.27 5.30 13.33
C SER A 351 -25.05 4.74 14.06
N GLY A 352 -24.94 5.00 15.37
CA GLY A 352 -23.92 4.44 16.24
C GLY A 352 -22.56 5.14 16.22
N LEU A 353 -22.31 6.14 15.39
CA LEU A 353 -21.00 6.83 15.29
C LEU A 353 -20.55 7.44 16.63
N THR A 354 -21.43 8.06 17.39
CA THR A 354 -21.09 8.66 18.71
C THR A 354 -20.67 7.57 19.69
N ALA A 355 -21.48 6.50 19.83
CA ALA A 355 -21.15 5.38 20.70
C ALA A 355 -19.83 4.69 20.30
N SER A 356 -19.56 4.56 18.99
CA SER A 356 -18.30 4.05 18.48
C SER A 356 -17.12 4.92 18.89
N ARG A 357 -17.21 6.25 18.74
CA ARG A 357 -16.16 7.20 19.14
C ARG A 357 -15.88 7.21 20.64
N GLU A 358 -16.88 6.98 21.46
CA GLU A 358 -16.78 6.93 22.92
C GLU A 358 -16.33 5.57 23.45
N SER A 359 -16.15 4.56 22.59
CA SER A 359 -15.72 3.22 22.97
C SER A 359 -14.26 3.20 23.44
N ASN A 360 -13.95 2.24 24.33
CA ASN A 360 -12.62 2.12 24.92
C ASN A 360 -11.53 1.93 23.87
N GLY A 361 -10.46 2.70 24.01
CA GLY A 361 -9.29 2.63 23.14
C GLY A 361 -9.46 3.24 21.75
N VAL A 362 -10.64 3.71 21.35
CA VAL A 362 -10.89 4.33 20.05
C VAL A 362 -10.14 5.65 19.94
N ARG A 363 -9.48 5.84 18.82
CA ARG A 363 -8.71 7.05 18.47
C ARG A 363 -9.37 7.81 17.34
N GLU A 364 -9.97 7.09 16.40
CA GLU A 364 -10.59 7.68 15.23
C GLU A 364 -11.76 6.82 14.74
N VAL A 365 -12.83 7.48 14.30
CA VAL A 365 -13.92 6.87 13.53
C VAL A 365 -14.20 7.77 12.33
N GLU A 366 -13.87 7.29 11.16
CA GLU A 366 -14.16 7.95 9.89
C GLU A 366 -15.23 7.16 9.14
N LEU A 367 -16.21 7.85 8.58
CA LEU A 367 -17.18 7.29 7.67
C LEU A 367 -17.38 8.23 6.48
N THR A 368 -17.11 7.73 5.28
CA THR A 368 -17.28 8.49 4.02
C THR A 368 -18.70 8.41 3.47
N ALA A 369 -19.43 7.34 3.83
CA ALA A 369 -20.81 7.13 3.39
C ALA A 369 -21.79 8.04 4.15
N ARG A 370 -22.75 8.59 3.42
CA ARG A 370 -23.85 9.40 3.94
C ARG A 370 -25.15 8.98 3.28
N GLN A 371 -26.28 9.43 3.81
CA GLN A 371 -27.59 9.18 3.19
C GLN A 371 -27.57 9.57 1.70
N GLY A 372 -28.06 8.67 0.85
CA GLY A 372 -28.02 8.79 -0.60
C GLY A 372 -26.77 8.26 -1.27
N THR A 373 -25.71 7.89 -0.54
CA THR A 373 -24.56 7.20 -1.12
C THR A 373 -24.99 5.83 -1.66
N VAL A 374 -24.56 5.50 -2.88
CA VAL A 374 -24.74 4.16 -3.46
C VAL A 374 -23.53 3.29 -3.07
N VAL A 375 -23.80 2.19 -2.37
CA VAL A 375 -22.82 1.20 -1.97
C VAL A 375 -22.85 0.06 -3.00
N GLY A 376 -21.70 -0.27 -3.57
CA GLY A 376 -21.50 -1.39 -4.48
C GLY A 376 -21.10 -2.68 -3.75
N GLU A 377 -20.77 -3.71 -4.54
CA GLU A 377 -20.13 -4.92 -4.01
C GLU A 377 -18.71 -4.60 -3.51
N LEU A 378 -18.27 -5.29 -2.46
CA LEU A 378 -16.93 -5.12 -1.90
C LEU A 378 -15.94 -5.98 -2.69
N ASN A 379 -15.41 -5.43 -3.78
CA ASN A 379 -14.52 -6.10 -4.73
C ASN A 379 -13.07 -5.60 -4.64
N SER A 380 -12.84 -4.48 -3.95
CA SER A 380 -11.54 -3.87 -3.75
C SER A 380 -11.51 -3.07 -2.44
N SER A 381 -10.33 -2.64 -2.01
CA SER A 381 -10.17 -1.75 -0.84
C SER A 381 -10.82 -0.38 -1.03
N TRP A 382 -11.11 0.03 -2.27
CA TRP A 382 -11.82 1.29 -2.58
C TRP A 382 -13.31 1.27 -2.24
N ASP A 383 -13.90 0.08 -2.08
CA ASP A 383 -15.33 -0.09 -1.79
C ASP A 383 -15.65 -0.02 -0.29
N ARG A 384 -14.62 0.14 0.55
CA ARG A 384 -14.79 0.34 2.00
C ARG A 384 -15.37 1.73 2.29
N LEU A 385 -16.21 1.82 3.32
CA LEU A 385 -16.97 3.02 3.64
C LEU A 385 -16.32 3.92 4.70
N GLY A 386 -15.23 3.50 5.28
CA GLY A 386 -14.55 4.19 6.37
C GLY A 386 -13.87 3.21 7.30
N HIS A 387 -13.50 3.68 8.51
CA HIS A 387 -12.77 2.84 9.45
C HIS A 387 -12.98 3.27 10.91
N VAL A 388 -12.60 2.37 11.80
CA VAL A 388 -12.39 2.63 13.23
C VAL A 388 -10.95 2.27 13.57
N LEU A 389 -10.21 3.21 14.15
CA LEU A 389 -8.86 3.02 14.64
C LEU A 389 -8.89 2.99 16.18
N ALA A 390 -8.28 1.98 16.78
CA ALA A 390 -8.21 1.84 18.23
C ALA A 390 -6.84 1.35 18.70
N THR A 391 -6.56 1.61 19.98
CA THR A 391 -5.35 1.17 20.69
C THR A 391 -5.70 0.23 21.85
N GLY A 392 -4.72 -0.50 22.35
CA GLY A 392 -4.80 -1.36 23.53
C GLY A 392 -3.41 -1.66 24.08
N ALA A 393 -3.30 -2.35 25.20
CA ALA A 393 -1.99 -2.75 25.74
C ALA A 393 -1.28 -3.77 24.83
N THR A 394 -2.03 -4.51 24.02
CA THR A 394 -1.51 -5.47 23.04
C THR A 394 -2.22 -5.31 21.70
N GLY A 395 -1.62 -5.82 20.60
CA GLY A 395 -2.29 -5.87 19.29
C GLY A 395 -3.64 -6.59 19.35
N ALA A 396 -3.73 -7.71 20.06
CA ALA A 396 -4.98 -8.45 20.23
C ALA A 396 -6.07 -7.64 20.94
N GLU A 397 -5.71 -6.85 21.95
CA GLU A 397 -6.66 -5.95 22.64
C GLU A 397 -7.09 -4.82 21.71
N ALA A 398 -6.16 -4.17 21.03
CA ALA A 398 -6.47 -3.12 20.06
C ALA A 398 -7.43 -3.62 18.95
N ALA A 399 -7.19 -4.84 18.43
CA ALA A 399 -8.05 -5.47 17.43
C ALA A 399 -9.48 -5.72 17.96
N ARG A 400 -9.61 -6.19 19.23
CA ARG A 400 -10.92 -6.34 19.86
C ARG A 400 -11.63 -4.99 20.04
N ASN A 401 -10.92 -3.96 20.49
CA ASN A 401 -11.46 -2.61 20.67
C ASN A 401 -11.96 -2.04 19.34
N ALA A 402 -11.16 -2.12 18.28
CA ALA A 402 -11.53 -1.66 16.94
C ALA A 402 -12.76 -2.41 16.40
N ALA A 403 -12.78 -3.74 16.54
CA ALA A 403 -13.90 -4.57 16.08
C ALA A 403 -15.20 -4.29 16.85
N ALA A 404 -15.13 -4.16 18.18
CA ALA A 404 -16.28 -3.85 19.02
C ALA A 404 -16.87 -2.47 18.69
N ALA A 405 -16.02 -1.47 18.54
CA ALA A 405 -16.45 -0.12 18.18
C ALA A 405 -17.01 -0.05 16.74
N ALA A 406 -16.41 -0.75 15.78
CA ALA A 406 -16.93 -0.84 14.41
C ALA A 406 -18.31 -1.52 14.34
N ALA A 407 -18.56 -2.51 15.19
CA ALA A 407 -19.87 -3.20 15.27
C ALA A 407 -21.01 -2.30 15.75
N LEU A 408 -20.72 -1.16 16.40
CA LEU A 408 -21.72 -0.16 16.81
C LEU A 408 -22.17 0.71 15.64
N VAL A 409 -21.36 0.83 14.58
CA VAL A 409 -21.69 1.65 13.42
C VAL A 409 -22.58 0.85 12.48
N GLU A 410 -23.82 1.28 12.35
CA GLU A 410 -24.80 0.67 11.43
C GLU A 410 -25.00 1.57 10.20
N VAL A 411 -24.74 1.01 9.02
CA VAL A 411 -25.06 1.64 7.73
C VAL A 411 -26.16 0.82 7.08
N ARG A 412 -27.38 1.35 7.11
CA ARG A 412 -28.56 0.69 6.52
C ARG A 412 -28.72 1.08 5.08
N THR A 413 -28.76 0.10 4.20
CA THR A 413 -29.00 0.23 2.76
C THR A 413 -30.38 -0.31 2.39
N SER A 414 -30.93 0.13 1.23
CA SER A 414 -32.22 -0.35 0.70
C SER A 414 -32.03 -1.52 -0.24
#